data_9f9f68e61b7f11bab65a91c30a287919
#
_entry.id   9f9f68e61b7f11bab65a91c30a287919
#
_cell.length_a   1.000
_cell.length_b   1.000
_cell.length_c   1.000
_cell.angle_alpha   90.00
_cell.angle_beta   90.00
_cell.angle_gamma   90.00
#
_symmetry.space_group_name_H-M   'P 1'
#
loop_
_entity.id
_entity.type
_entity.pdbx_description
1 polymer ?
#
loop_
_entity_poly.entity_id
_entity_poly.type
_entity_poly.pdbx_seq_one_letter_code
_entity_poly.pdbx_strand_id
1 'polypeptide(L)'
;MAKQIKQGEDARKALCAGIDQLADTVKITLGPKGRNVVLGKKFGSPVITNDGVTIAKEIELKDAFENMGAQLVREVATKTNDAAGDGTTTATVLAQAFVNEGMKNVTAGANPMDIKRGMQKAVAAAVDAVKQHSQKVNGSKDIARVGTVSAGDAEIGQLIADAMEKVTADGVITIEENKTTAETYTEVVEGMQFDRGYVTPYMVTDTEKMETVYDDCSVLITDKKISVFQDVVPLLEQVIQSGRKLLIIAEDVEGDALSNLIINRLRGGLNVVAVKAPGFGDRRKEMLQDIATLTGGTVISSDLGYELKDATMQLLGQARQVKVTKENTTIVGGAGDKQAIADRVAQIRSQIAVATSDFDREKLQERLAKMAGGVAVIKVGAATEVEMKDKKLRIEDALNATKAAVEEGIVAGGGTATINAIPAVDKLVGELEGDERTGAKIVRKALEAPLRQIAANAGLEGSVVIDNILKANKPNYGFDAQKEEYVEDMIEAGIVDPTKVTRSALENAASVAAMVLTTESLVADLPEPPAPAAPAPDMGGMY
;
A
#
# COMPACT_ATOMS: atom_id res chain seq x y z
N MET A 1 -3.38 -35.13 -1.65
CA MET A 1 -3.05 -34.88 -3.07
C MET A 1 -1.66 -35.36 -3.37
N ALA A 2 -1.43 -36.01 -4.53
CA ALA A 2 -0.10 -36.40 -4.96
C ALA A 2 0.69 -35.16 -5.39
N LYS A 3 2.01 -35.20 -5.25
CA LYS A 3 2.90 -34.09 -5.59
C LYS A 3 3.74 -34.43 -6.82
N GLN A 4 4.02 -33.45 -7.63
CA GLN A 4 5.03 -33.48 -8.67
C GLN A 4 6.24 -32.67 -8.23
N ILE A 5 7.44 -33.10 -8.61
CA ILE A 5 8.70 -32.50 -8.16
C ILE A 5 9.57 -32.20 -9.38
N LYS A 6 10.11 -30.99 -9.46
CA LYS A 6 11.21 -30.62 -10.37
C LYS A 6 12.45 -30.32 -9.54
N GLN A 7 13.64 -30.68 -10.04
CA GLN A 7 14.92 -30.48 -9.34
C GLN A 7 15.96 -29.89 -10.29
N GLY A 8 17.00 -29.30 -9.69
CA GLY A 8 18.17 -28.82 -10.41
C GLY A 8 17.84 -27.79 -11.49
N GLU A 9 18.38 -27.99 -12.68
CA GLU A 9 18.25 -27.05 -13.79
C GLU A 9 16.79 -26.85 -14.24
N ASP A 10 15.95 -27.91 -14.23
CA ASP A 10 14.55 -27.83 -14.65
C ASP A 10 13.73 -27.01 -13.66
N ALA A 11 14.03 -27.08 -12.36
CA ALA A 11 13.41 -26.25 -11.33
C ALA A 11 13.79 -24.78 -11.54
N ARG A 12 15.07 -24.49 -11.74
CA ARG A 12 15.56 -23.13 -11.96
C ARG A 12 15.00 -22.50 -13.24
N LYS A 13 14.95 -23.26 -14.36
CA LYS A 13 14.36 -22.79 -15.62
C LYS A 13 12.87 -22.44 -15.46
N ALA A 14 12.11 -23.28 -14.78
CA ALA A 14 10.69 -23.01 -14.56
C ALA A 14 10.45 -21.75 -13.71
N LEU A 15 11.22 -21.58 -12.62
CA LEU A 15 11.15 -20.35 -11.81
C LEU A 15 11.47 -19.11 -12.63
N CYS A 16 12.59 -19.11 -13.38
CA CYS A 16 12.99 -17.96 -14.20
C CYS A 16 11.95 -17.65 -15.27
N ALA A 17 11.38 -18.65 -15.94
CA ALA A 17 10.34 -18.44 -16.94
C ALA A 17 9.09 -17.76 -16.36
N GLY A 18 8.67 -18.15 -15.16
CA GLY A 18 7.55 -17.50 -14.47
C GLY A 18 7.86 -16.07 -14.03
N ILE A 19 9.06 -15.84 -13.49
CA ILE A 19 9.55 -14.50 -13.11
C ILE A 19 9.59 -13.60 -14.34
N ASP A 20 10.14 -14.06 -15.45
CA ASP A 20 10.24 -13.27 -16.68
C ASP A 20 8.86 -12.95 -17.28
N GLN A 21 7.93 -13.91 -17.34
CA GLN A 21 6.59 -13.66 -17.86
C GLN A 21 5.86 -12.56 -17.08
N LEU A 22 5.93 -12.57 -15.74
CA LEU A 22 5.33 -11.53 -14.93
C LEU A 22 6.08 -10.20 -15.10
N ALA A 23 7.40 -10.20 -14.93
CA ALA A 23 8.19 -8.98 -14.96
C ALA A 23 8.16 -8.30 -16.33
N ASP A 24 8.18 -9.05 -17.42
CA ASP A 24 8.09 -8.52 -18.79
C ASP A 24 6.73 -7.85 -19.06
N THR A 25 5.67 -8.34 -18.43
CA THR A 25 4.35 -7.72 -18.50
C THR A 25 4.28 -6.42 -17.71
N VAL A 26 4.91 -6.38 -16.53
CA VAL A 26 4.88 -5.21 -15.64
C VAL A 26 5.84 -4.11 -16.11
N LYS A 27 7.08 -4.44 -16.50
CA LYS A 27 8.15 -3.47 -16.79
C LYS A 27 7.86 -2.46 -17.91
N ILE A 28 6.92 -2.78 -18.81
CA ILE A 28 6.52 -1.88 -19.91
C ILE A 28 5.82 -0.61 -19.41
N THR A 29 5.38 -0.60 -18.15
CA THR A 29 4.68 0.54 -17.53
C THR A 29 5.65 1.55 -16.92
N LEU A 30 6.95 1.22 -16.78
CA LEU A 30 7.92 2.01 -16.06
C LEU A 30 8.34 3.28 -16.81
N GLY A 31 8.33 4.40 -16.08
CA GLY A 31 8.84 5.69 -16.55
C GLY A 31 7.83 6.52 -17.36
N PRO A 32 8.22 7.75 -17.77
CA PRO A 32 7.30 8.72 -18.37
C PRO A 32 6.76 8.31 -19.75
N LYS A 33 7.43 7.38 -20.45
CA LYS A 33 6.96 6.79 -21.72
C LYS A 33 6.48 5.34 -21.53
N GLY A 34 6.21 4.94 -20.28
CA GLY A 34 5.57 3.68 -19.94
C GLY A 34 4.17 3.58 -20.54
N ARG A 35 3.72 2.37 -20.80
CA ARG A 35 2.42 2.06 -21.42
C ARG A 35 1.53 1.25 -20.49
N ASN A 36 0.23 1.34 -20.69
CA ASN A 36 -0.74 0.63 -19.89
C ASN A 36 -0.84 -0.85 -20.29
N VAL A 37 -1.27 -1.68 -19.33
CA VAL A 37 -1.67 -3.07 -19.52
C VAL A 37 -3.19 -3.16 -19.42
N VAL A 38 -3.80 -4.00 -20.26
CA VAL A 38 -5.24 -4.28 -20.20
C VAL A 38 -5.45 -5.62 -19.50
N LEU A 39 -6.17 -5.60 -18.40
CA LEU A 39 -6.49 -6.76 -17.57
C LEU A 39 -7.92 -7.22 -17.86
N GLY A 40 -8.08 -8.45 -18.35
CA GLY A 40 -9.39 -9.04 -18.61
C GLY A 40 -10.06 -9.44 -17.29
N LYS A 41 -11.31 -9.03 -17.10
CA LYS A 41 -12.12 -9.46 -15.94
C LYS A 41 -13.15 -10.49 -16.39
N LYS A 42 -13.46 -11.47 -15.54
CA LYS A 42 -14.52 -12.47 -15.78
C LYS A 42 -15.91 -11.82 -15.87
N PHE A 43 -16.11 -10.74 -15.14
CA PHE A 43 -17.34 -9.94 -15.11
C PHE A 43 -17.00 -8.45 -15.13
N GLY A 44 -17.76 -7.66 -15.87
CA GLY A 44 -17.54 -6.22 -16.01
C GLY A 44 -16.58 -5.85 -17.15
N SER A 45 -16.19 -4.57 -17.19
CA SER A 45 -15.26 -4.04 -18.19
C SER A 45 -13.81 -4.41 -17.85
N PRO A 46 -12.94 -4.61 -18.87
CA PRO A 46 -11.51 -4.74 -18.65
C PRO A 46 -10.96 -3.54 -17.88
N VAL A 47 -9.94 -3.78 -17.05
CA VAL A 47 -9.22 -2.72 -16.36
C VAL A 47 -7.99 -2.33 -17.19
N ILE A 48 -7.81 -1.04 -17.42
CA ILE A 48 -6.61 -0.48 -18.06
C ILE A 48 -5.83 0.20 -16.94
N THR A 49 -4.57 -0.20 -16.74
CA THR A 49 -3.74 0.34 -15.66
C THR A 49 -2.25 0.25 -16.00
N ASN A 50 -1.46 1.11 -15.36
CA ASN A 50 0.01 1.06 -15.33
C ASN A 50 0.54 0.73 -13.92
N ASP A 51 -0.33 0.50 -12.94
CA ASP A 51 0.09 0.12 -11.60
C ASP A 51 0.64 -1.32 -11.57
N GLY A 52 1.92 -1.43 -11.18
CA GLY A 52 2.66 -2.69 -11.19
C GLY A 52 2.09 -3.74 -10.24
N VAL A 53 1.61 -3.39 -9.06
CA VAL A 53 1.06 -4.36 -8.11
C VAL A 53 -0.29 -4.90 -8.57
N THR A 54 -1.15 -4.06 -9.13
CA THR A 54 -2.43 -4.48 -9.70
C THR A 54 -2.22 -5.46 -10.86
N ILE A 55 -1.26 -5.16 -11.75
CA ILE A 55 -0.91 -6.07 -12.85
C ILE A 55 -0.36 -7.40 -12.31
N ALA A 56 0.58 -7.34 -11.36
CA ALA A 56 1.22 -8.53 -10.81
C ALA A 56 0.23 -9.47 -10.09
N LYS A 57 -0.80 -8.92 -9.43
CA LYS A 57 -1.84 -9.71 -8.74
C LYS A 57 -2.75 -10.48 -9.70
N GLU A 58 -2.98 -9.97 -10.90
CA GLU A 58 -3.85 -10.61 -11.90
C GLU A 58 -3.15 -11.70 -12.74
N ILE A 59 -1.82 -11.78 -12.67
CA ILE A 59 -1.07 -12.77 -13.45
C ILE A 59 -1.06 -14.12 -12.73
N GLU A 60 -1.67 -15.11 -13.36
CA GLU A 60 -1.66 -16.50 -12.94
C GLU A 60 -1.31 -17.38 -14.15
N LEU A 61 -0.25 -18.19 -14.02
CA LEU A 61 0.27 -19.01 -15.11
C LEU A 61 -0.28 -20.43 -15.04
N LYS A 62 -0.44 -21.05 -16.20
CA LYS A 62 -0.99 -22.42 -16.32
C LYS A 62 -0.06 -23.50 -15.76
N ASP A 63 1.27 -23.36 -16.00
CA ASP A 63 2.26 -24.29 -15.44
C ASP A 63 2.45 -23.95 -13.95
N ALA A 64 2.20 -24.92 -13.08
CA ALA A 64 2.27 -24.72 -11.63
C ALA A 64 3.67 -24.33 -11.14
N PHE A 65 4.73 -24.77 -11.81
CA PHE A 65 6.11 -24.45 -11.45
C PHE A 65 6.52 -23.05 -11.92
N GLU A 66 6.13 -22.67 -13.14
CA GLU A 66 6.32 -21.29 -13.61
C GLU A 66 5.50 -20.31 -12.75
N ASN A 67 4.28 -20.71 -12.38
CA ASN A 67 3.43 -19.88 -11.51
C ASN A 67 4.06 -19.63 -10.15
N MET A 68 4.86 -20.55 -9.60
CA MET A 68 5.63 -20.27 -8.36
C MET A 68 6.61 -19.13 -8.57
N GLY A 69 7.30 -19.06 -9.72
CA GLY A 69 8.18 -17.95 -10.06
C GLY A 69 7.44 -16.62 -10.14
N ALA A 70 6.29 -16.61 -10.83
CA ALA A 70 5.42 -15.42 -10.89
C ALA A 70 4.93 -14.99 -9.50
N GLN A 71 4.52 -15.95 -8.65
CA GLN A 71 4.08 -15.65 -7.28
C GLN A 71 5.16 -15.01 -6.42
N LEU A 72 6.43 -15.44 -6.57
CA LEU A 72 7.55 -14.86 -5.83
C LEU A 72 7.79 -13.38 -6.22
N VAL A 73 7.71 -13.04 -7.50
CA VAL A 73 7.81 -11.64 -7.94
C VAL A 73 6.57 -10.82 -7.56
N ARG A 74 5.38 -11.42 -7.61
CA ARG A 74 4.17 -10.79 -7.06
C ARG A 74 4.32 -10.44 -5.60
N GLU A 75 4.98 -11.30 -4.80
CA GLU A 75 5.29 -11.01 -3.38
C GLU A 75 6.20 -9.78 -3.25
N VAL A 76 7.21 -9.63 -4.14
CA VAL A 76 8.08 -8.42 -4.17
C VAL A 76 7.25 -7.15 -4.38
N ALA A 77 6.37 -7.15 -5.40
CA ALA A 77 5.52 -6.00 -5.70
C ALA A 77 4.58 -5.68 -4.52
N THR A 78 3.95 -6.72 -3.94
CA THR A 78 3.02 -6.56 -2.80
C THR A 78 3.74 -6.01 -1.57
N LYS A 79 4.90 -6.56 -1.20
CA LYS A 79 5.67 -6.08 -0.04
C LYS A 79 6.18 -4.65 -0.21
N THR A 80 6.54 -4.28 -1.43
CA THR A 80 6.96 -2.90 -1.72
C THR A 80 5.78 -1.95 -1.61
N ASN A 81 4.62 -2.34 -2.11
CA ASN A 81 3.38 -1.59 -1.94
C ASN A 81 3.02 -1.42 -0.45
N ASP A 82 3.07 -2.50 0.34
CA ASP A 82 2.77 -2.46 1.78
C ASP A 82 3.71 -1.54 2.56
N ALA A 83 5.00 -1.50 2.18
CA ALA A 83 6.02 -0.72 2.87
C ALA A 83 6.04 0.77 2.48
N ALA A 84 5.84 1.08 1.20
CA ALA A 84 6.06 2.41 0.64
C ALA A 84 4.89 2.95 -0.20
N GLY A 85 3.94 2.10 -0.59
CA GLY A 85 2.74 2.47 -1.35
C GLY A 85 3.01 2.84 -2.81
N ASP A 86 4.26 2.72 -3.28
CA ASP A 86 4.70 3.01 -4.65
C ASP A 86 5.97 2.20 -4.97
N GLY A 87 6.48 2.29 -6.20
CA GLY A 87 7.73 1.65 -6.65
C GLY A 87 7.61 0.15 -6.95
N THR A 88 6.42 -0.38 -7.08
CA THR A 88 6.13 -1.80 -7.32
C THR A 88 6.71 -2.30 -8.64
N THR A 89 6.64 -1.49 -9.69
CA THR A 89 7.24 -1.77 -11.01
C THR A 89 8.77 -1.79 -10.92
N THR A 90 9.37 -0.81 -10.25
CA THR A 90 10.83 -0.75 -10.03
C THR A 90 11.33 -1.97 -9.26
N ALA A 91 10.62 -2.39 -8.22
CA ALA A 91 10.95 -3.57 -7.43
C ALA A 91 10.88 -4.86 -8.28
N THR A 92 9.87 -4.97 -9.15
CA THR A 92 9.71 -6.09 -10.09
C THR A 92 10.86 -6.17 -11.08
N VAL A 93 11.25 -5.03 -11.67
CA VAL A 93 12.40 -4.93 -12.60
C VAL A 93 13.71 -5.31 -11.91
N LEU A 94 13.93 -4.82 -10.70
CA LEU A 94 15.11 -5.18 -9.90
C LEU A 94 15.13 -6.67 -9.56
N ALA A 95 14.01 -7.26 -9.16
CA ALA A 95 13.92 -8.69 -8.85
C ALA A 95 14.27 -9.55 -10.07
N GLN A 96 13.73 -9.23 -11.25
CA GLN A 96 14.08 -9.90 -12.51
C GLN A 96 15.58 -9.77 -12.80
N ALA A 97 16.15 -8.57 -12.65
CA ALA A 97 17.56 -8.34 -12.91
C ALA A 97 18.46 -9.13 -11.96
N PHE A 98 18.18 -9.13 -10.66
CA PHE A 98 18.92 -9.92 -9.67
C PHE A 98 18.86 -11.42 -9.97
N VAL A 99 17.69 -11.95 -10.29
CA VAL A 99 17.53 -13.38 -10.59
C VAL A 99 18.28 -13.72 -11.88
N ASN A 100 18.09 -12.97 -12.96
CA ASN A 100 18.69 -13.28 -14.25
C ASN A 100 20.22 -13.17 -14.22
N GLU A 101 20.79 -12.15 -13.55
CA GLU A 101 22.24 -12.07 -13.38
C GLU A 101 22.77 -13.13 -12.42
N GLY A 102 22.04 -13.42 -11.34
CA GLY A 102 22.42 -14.45 -10.37
C GLY A 102 22.43 -15.86 -10.96
N MET A 103 21.37 -16.21 -11.72
CA MET A 103 21.23 -17.56 -12.32
C MET A 103 22.35 -17.89 -13.32
N LYS A 104 22.87 -16.91 -14.05
CA LYS A 104 24.05 -17.11 -14.93
C LYS A 104 25.24 -17.66 -14.15
N ASN A 105 25.49 -17.11 -12.94
CA ASN A 105 26.59 -17.50 -12.10
C ASN A 105 26.34 -18.83 -11.37
N VAL A 106 25.12 -19.08 -10.86
CA VAL A 106 24.73 -20.35 -10.25
C VAL A 106 24.83 -21.48 -11.24
N THR A 107 24.35 -21.29 -12.48
CA THR A 107 24.45 -22.29 -13.56
C THR A 107 25.92 -22.55 -13.96
N ALA A 108 26.79 -21.55 -13.83
CA ALA A 108 28.22 -21.68 -14.04
C ALA A 108 28.96 -22.38 -12.88
N GLY A 109 28.28 -22.75 -11.80
CA GLY A 109 28.80 -23.51 -10.68
C GLY A 109 29.24 -22.70 -9.47
N ALA A 110 28.94 -21.41 -9.41
CA ALA A 110 29.18 -20.59 -8.22
C ALA A 110 28.27 -21.04 -7.04
N ASN A 111 28.78 -20.91 -5.82
CA ASN A 111 28.05 -21.29 -4.62
C ASN A 111 26.90 -20.32 -4.32
N PRO A 112 25.61 -20.76 -4.40
CA PRO A 112 24.47 -19.87 -4.21
C PRO A 112 24.41 -19.21 -2.83
N MET A 113 24.92 -19.91 -1.79
CA MET A 113 24.91 -19.39 -0.42
C MET A 113 25.92 -18.26 -0.23
N ASP A 114 27.07 -18.33 -0.89
CA ASP A 114 28.08 -17.26 -0.87
C ASP A 114 27.63 -16.07 -1.73
N ILE A 115 27.03 -16.35 -2.89
CA ILE A 115 26.38 -15.31 -3.71
C ILE A 115 25.35 -14.56 -2.87
N LYS A 116 24.45 -15.26 -2.16
CA LYS A 116 23.45 -14.66 -1.27
C LYS A 116 24.11 -13.73 -0.24
N ARG A 117 25.20 -14.17 0.44
CA ARG A 117 25.91 -13.34 1.43
C ARG A 117 26.51 -12.08 0.79
N GLY A 118 27.11 -12.23 -0.39
CA GLY A 118 27.66 -11.12 -1.15
C GLY A 118 26.58 -10.12 -1.60
N MET A 119 25.43 -10.61 -2.09
CA MET A 119 24.29 -9.78 -2.45
C MET A 119 23.78 -9.00 -1.23
N GLN A 120 23.62 -9.63 -0.08
CA GLN A 120 23.14 -8.96 1.14
C GLN A 120 24.04 -7.80 1.55
N LYS A 121 25.37 -7.99 1.54
CA LYS A 121 26.35 -6.94 1.84
C LYS A 121 26.26 -5.80 0.83
N ALA A 122 26.16 -6.12 -0.45
CA ALA A 122 26.11 -5.13 -1.52
C ALA A 122 24.81 -4.33 -1.53
N VAL A 123 23.67 -4.96 -1.25
CA VAL A 123 22.39 -4.27 -1.11
C VAL A 123 22.41 -3.32 0.09
N ALA A 124 22.96 -3.74 1.24
CA ALA A 124 23.13 -2.85 2.39
C ALA A 124 23.97 -1.61 2.01
N ALA A 125 25.10 -1.79 1.33
CA ALA A 125 25.92 -0.69 0.85
C ALA A 125 25.18 0.23 -0.15
N ALA A 126 24.39 -0.34 -1.06
CA ALA A 126 23.59 0.43 -2.00
C ALA A 126 22.49 1.24 -1.28
N VAL A 127 21.78 0.63 -0.33
CA VAL A 127 20.75 1.30 0.47
C VAL A 127 21.33 2.44 1.30
N ASP A 128 22.50 2.23 1.91
CA ASP A 128 23.18 3.27 2.69
C ASP A 128 23.60 4.43 1.78
N ALA A 129 24.09 4.15 0.57
CA ALA A 129 24.41 5.19 -0.43
C ALA A 129 23.14 5.97 -0.85
N VAL A 130 22.03 5.29 -1.10
CA VAL A 130 20.74 5.96 -1.41
C VAL A 130 20.31 6.87 -0.27
N LYS A 131 20.39 6.41 0.99
CA LYS A 131 20.05 7.22 2.16
C LYS A 131 21.00 8.43 2.33
N GLN A 132 22.29 8.28 2.03
CA GLN A 132 23.25 9.39 2.10
C GLN A 132 22.97 10.50 1.09
N HIS A 133 22.39 10.18 -0.07
CA HIS A 133 22.00 11.15 -1.09
C HIS A 133 20.59 11.72 -0.85
N SER A 134 19.86 11.26 0.17
CA SER A 134 18.53 11.73 0.48
C SER A 134 18.53 13.19 0.94
N GLN A 135 17.59 13.97 0.42
CA GLN A 135 17.30 15.34 0.84
C GLN A 135 15.92 15.42 1.47
N LYS A 136 15.77 16.22 2.53
CA LYS A 136 14.48 16.45 3.16
C LYS A 136 13.55 17.22 2.21
N VAL A 137 12.27 16.87 2.24
CA VAL A 137 11.22 17.60 1.53
C VAL A 137 11.07 19.00 2.11
N ASN A 138 11.12 20.03 1.27
CA ASN A 138 11.02 21.43 1.64
C ASN A 138 9.71 22.05 1.10
N GLY A 139 8.62 21.86 1.87
CA GLY A 139 7.33 22.52 1.60
C GLY A 139 6.54 21.91 0.44
N SER A 140 5.46 22.62 0.08
CA SER A 140 4.44 22.19 -0.88
C SER A 140 4.98 21.92 -2.29
N LYS A 141 6.03 22.65 -2.70
CA LYS A 141 6.63 22.51 -4.04
C LYS A 141 7.26 21.13 -4.26
N ASP A 142 8.00 20.62 -3.27
CA ASP A 142 8.63 19.30 -3.40
C ASP A 142 7.58 18.19 -3.31
N ILE A 143 6.54 18.37 -2.50
CA ILE A 143 5.39 17.47 -2.44
C ILE A 143 4.70 17.40 -3.82
N ALA A 144 4.45 18.55 -4.45
CA ALA A 144 3.87 18.60 -5.79
C ALA A 144 4.75 17.87 -6.83
N ARG A 145 6.08 18.01 -6.76
CA ARG A 145 7.03 17.32 -7.64
C ARG A 145 6.95 15.80 -7.49
N VAL A 146 6.98 15.31 -6.25
CA VAL A 146 6.86 13.86 -5.96
C VAL A 146 5.54 13.33 -6.50
N GLY A 147 4.43 14.01 -6.19
CA GLY A 147 3.10 13.63 -6.68
C GLY A 147 3.00 13.64 -8.21
N THR A 148 3.63 14.64 -8.86
CA THR A 148 3.69 14.74 -10.33
C THR A 148 4.44 13.56 -10.96
N VAL A 149 5.59 13.19 -10.41
CA VAL A 149 6.40 12.08 -10.94
C VAL A 149 5.67 10.75 -10.77
N SER A 150 5.10 10.49 -9.60
CA SER A 150 4.39 9.25 -9.30
C SER A 150 3.11 9.12 -10.12
N ALA A 151 2.28 10.17 -10.20
CA ALA A 151 1.05 10.14 -10.99
C ALA A 151 1.27 10.28 -12.51
N GLY A 152 2.44 10.77 -12.95
CA GLY A 152 2.67 11.18 -14.33
C GLY A 152 1.81 12.38 -14.77
N ASP A 153 1.32 13.19 -13.81
CA ASP A 153 0.35 14.27 -14.02
C ASP A 153 0.58 15.42 -13.02
N ALA A 154 0.86 16.62 -13.56
CA ALA A 154 1.16 17.80 -12.75
C ALA A 154 -0.07 18.32 -11.98
N GLU A 155 -1.28 18.16 -12.53
CA GLU A 155 -2.52 18.57 -11.86
C GLU A 155 -2.76 17.70 -10.62
N ILE A 156 -2.51 16.40 -10.71
CA ILE A 156 -2.61 15.49 -9.57
C ILE A 156 -1.56 15.83 -8.52
N GLY A 157 -0.32 16.11 -8.94
CA GLY A 157 0.74 16.51 -8.02
C GLY A 157 0.40 17.77 -7.22
N GLN A 158 -0.14 18.79 -7.89
CA GLN A 158 -0.57 20.02 -7.24
C GLN A 158 -1.78 19.79 -6.31
N LEU A 159 -2.75 18.99 -6.75
CA LEU A 159 -3.92 18.63 -5.95
C LEU A 159 -3.54 17.97 -4.61
N ILE A 160 -2.55 17.07 -4.64
CA ILE A 160 -2.04 16.40 -3.43
C ILE A 160 -1.31 17.40 -2.52
N ALA A 161 -0.48 18.26 -3.09
CA ALA A 161 0.23 19.29 -2.34
C ALA A 161 -0.75 20.25 -1.65
N ASP A 162 -1.78 20.71 -2.36
CA ASP A 162 -2.84 21.55 -1.81
C ASP A 162 -3.64 20.82 -0.71
N ALA A 163 -3.88 19.53 -0.88
CA ALA A 163 -4.56 18.72 0.13
C ALA A 163 -3.72 18.59 1.40
N MET A 164 -2.41 18.35 1.26
CA MET A 164 -1.48 18.26 2.40
C MET A 164 -1.29 19.59 3.11
N GLU A 165 -1.36 20.71 2.41
CA GLU A 165 -1.29 22.05 3.01
C GLU A 165 -2.55 22.42 3.80
N LYS A 166 -3.73 21.96 3.33
CA LYS A 166 -5.02 22.21 4.00
C LYS A 166 -5.20 21.44 5.31
N VAL A 167 -4.52 20.31 5.47
CA VAL A 167 -4.55 19.53 6.70
C VAL A 167 -3.23 19.73 7.45
N THR A 168 -3.25 19.57 8.77
CA THR A 168 -2.03 19.63 9.59
C THR A 168 -1.08 18.48 9.25
N ALA A 169 0.15 18.53 9.75
CA ALA A 169 1.15 17.46 9.51
C ALA A 169 0.64 16.05 9.86
N ASP A 170 -0.27 15.96 10.85
CA ASP A 170 -0.93 14.71 11.26
C ASP A 170 -2.30 14.53 10.57
N GLY A 171 -2.65 15.39 9.62
CA GLY A 171 -3.92 15.38 8.91
C GLY A 171 -4.04 14.19 7.95
N VAL A 172 -5.26 13.70 7.80
CA VAL A 172 -5.57 12.54 6.98
C VAL A 172 -6.07 12.98 5.62
N ILE A 173 -5.58 12.32 4.58
CA ILE A 173 -6.09 12.49 3.22
C ILE A 173 -6.72 11.18 2.77
N THR A 174 -7.97 11.24 2.33
CA THR A 174 -8.72 10.11 1.77
C THR A 174 -9.11 10.40 0.32
N ILE A 175 -9.39 9.35 -0.43
CA ILE A 175 -9.77 9.44 -1.84
C ILE A 175 -11.13 8.81 -2.01
N GLU A 176 -12.07 9.56 -2.57
CA GLU A 176 -13.44 9.11 -2.84
C GLU A 176 -13.79 9.32 -4.31
N GLU A 177 -14.66 8.46 -4.85
CA GLU A 177 -15.18 8.59 -6.19
C GLU A 177 -16.25 9.71 -6.25
N ASN A 178 -16.10 10.63 -7.18
CA ASN A 178 -17.12 11.63 -7.47
C ASN A 178 -18.09 11.08 -8.51
N LYS A 179 -19.27 10.64 -8.05
CA LYS A 179 -20.31 10.08 -8.93
C LYS A 179 -21.21 11.13 -9.57
N THR A 180 -21.02 12.41 -9.23
CA THR A 180 -21.92 13.49 -9.66
C THR A 180 -21.35 14.35 -10.78
N THR A 181 -20.03 14.54 -10.82
CA THR A 181 -19.35 15.36 -11.82
C THR A 181 -18.05 14.73 -12.29
N ALA A 182 -17.58 15.11 -13.48
CA ALA A 182 -16.27 14.68 -13.99
C ALA A 182 -15.10 15.43 -13.36
N GLU A 183 -15.35 16.41 -12.50
CA GLU A 183 -14.31 17.23 -11.87
C GLU A 183 -13.65 16.49 -10.69
N THR A 184 -12.35 16.64 -10.58
CA THR A 184 -11.56 16.20 -9.43
C THR A 184 -11.22 17.42 -8.58
N TYR A 185 -11.54 17.37 -7.29
CA TYR A 185 -11.29 18.46 -6.35
C TYR A 185 -11.05 17.96 -4.93
N THR A 186 -10.51 18.83 -4.08
CA THR A 186 -10.26 18.55 -2.67
C THR A 186 -11.19 19.34 -1.76
N GLU A 187 -11.89 18.67 -0.87
CA GLU A 187 -12.65 19.27 0.23
C GLU A 187 -12.07 18.87 1.59
N VAL A 188 -12.20 19.72 2.59
CA VAL A 188 -11.86 19.39 3.97
C VAL A 188 -13.15 19.20 4.75
N VAL A 189 -13.27 18.08 5.43
CA VAL A 189 -14.45 17.71 6.22
C VAL A 189 -14.05 17.35 7.65
N GLU A 190 -15.02 17.43 8.54
CA GLU A 190 -14.86 16.92 9.91
C GLU A 190 -14.56 15.43 9.87
N GLY A 191 -13.52 15.01 10.56
CA GLY A 191 -13.11 13.61 10.56
C GLY A 191 -11.85 13.38 11.36
N MET A 192 -11.52 12.12 11.60
CA MET A 192 -10.28 11.73 12.28
C MET A 192 -9.83 10.33 11.89
N GLN A 193 -8.54 10.07 12.10
CA GLN A 193 -7.98 8.73 12.02
C GLN A 193 -7.34 8.33 13.35
N PHE A 194 -7.44 7.04 13.67
CA PHE A 194 -6.72 6.45 14.80
C PHE A 194 -6.13 5.08 14.42
N ASP A 195 -5.04 4.72 15.11
CA ASP A 195 -4.19 3.56 14.88
C ASP A 195 -4.76 2.26 15.47
N ARG A 196 -5.96 1.91 15.05
CA ARG A 196 -6.62 0.62 15.33
C ARG A 196 -7.34 0.15 14.07
N GLY A 197 -7.03 -1.04 13.60
CA GLY A 197 -7.69 -1.66 12.48
C GLY A 197 -8.77 -2.65 12.88
N TYR A 198 -9.29 -3.39 11.91
CA TYR A 198 -10.33 -4.40 12.15
C TYR A 198 -9.84 -5.52 13.09
N VAL A 199 -10.76 -6.03 13.93
CA VAL A 199 -10.48 -7.13 14.87
C VAL A 199 -10.13 -8.42 14.13
N THR A 200 -10.71 -8.65 12.95
CA THR A 200 -10.49 -9.84 12.13
C THR A 200 -10.59 -9.55 10.64
N PRO A 201 -9.75 -10.20 9.80
CA PRO A 201 -9.84 -10.09 8.34
C PRO A 201 -11.18 -10.51 7.73
N TYR A 202 -11.96 -11.34 8.43
CA TYR A 202 -13.30 -11.71 7.96
C TYR A 202 -14.30 -10.55 7.90
N MET A 203 -13.92 -9.37 8.39
CA MET A 203 -14.75 -8.16 8.35
C MET A 203 -14.40 -7.22 7.17
N VAL A 204 -13.46 -7.57 6.29
CA VAL A 204 -13.12 -6.74 5.14
C VAL A 204 -14.19 -6.81 4.04
N THR A 205 -14.46 -5.69 3.36
CA THR A 205 -15.34 -5.62 2.19
C THR A 205 -14.58 -5.75 0.89
N ASP A 206 -13.33 -5.32 0.87
CA ASP A 206 -12.39 -5.48 -0.23
C ASP A 206 -11.26 -6.40 0.20
N THR A 207 -11.27 -7.63 -0.32
CA THR A 207 -10.26 -8.65 0.01
C THR A 207 -8.93 -8.43 -0.71
N GLU A 208 -8.90 -7.65 -1.80
CA GLU A 208 -7.68 -7.34 -2.53
C GLU A 208 -6.86 -6.28 -1.78
N LYS A 209 -7.55 -5.22 -1.30
CA LYS A 209 -6.95 -4.15 -0.50
C LYS A 209 -6.93 -4.44 1.01
N MET A 210 -7.55 -5.54 1.44
CA MET A 210 -7.70 -5.90 2.86
C MET A 210 -8.27 -4.75 3.69
N GLU A 211 -9.33 -4.11 3.19
CA GLU A 211 -9.98 -2.96 3.84
C GLU A 211 -11.50 -3.06 3.84
N THR A 212 -12.14 -2.32 4.74
CA THR A 212 -13.58 -2.13 4.79
C THR A 212 -13.88 -0.67 4.52
N VAL A 213 -14.74 -0.39 3.54
CA VAL A 213 -15.25 0.96 3.28
C VAL A 213 -16.77 0.94 3.39
N TYR A 214 -17.30 1.73 4.32
CA TYR A 214 -18.73 1.88 4.55
C TYR A 214 -19.14 3.33 4.37
N ASP A 215 -20.04 3.61 3.42
CA ASP A 215 -20.73 4.88 3.29
C ASP A 215 -22.00 4.85 4.17
N ASP A 216 -22.39 6.02 4.70
CA ASP A 216 -23.55 6.21 5.61
C ASP A 216 -23.53 5.25 6.80
N CYS A 217 -22.43 5.29 7.54
CA CYS A 217 -22.16 4.35 8.61
C CYS A 217 -22.62 4.88 9.98
N SER A 218 -23.31 4.01 10.73
CA SER A 218 -23.58 4.24 12.16
C SER A 218 -22.39 3.78 12.99
N VAL A 219 -22.09 4.47 14.11
CA VAL A 219 -20.91 4.22 14.93
C VAL A 219 -21.33 3.93 16.37
N LEU A 220 -21.14 2.69 16.81
CA LEU A 220 -21.28 2.29 18.21
C LEU A 220 -19.96 2.53 18.93
N ILE A 221 -20.01 3.29 20.02
CA ILE A 221 -18.82 3.69 20.79
C ILE A 221 -19.01 3.19 22.23
N THR A 222 -18.10 2.34 22.71
CA THR A 222 -18.15 1.82 24.08
C THR A 222 -16.76 1.60 24.66
N ASP A 223 -16.60 1.82 25.95
CA ASP A 223 -15.41 1.48 26.71
C ASP A 223 -15.44 0.03 27.25
N LYS A 224 -16.53 -0.71 26.98
CA LYS A 224 -16.71 -2.09 27.44
C LYS A 224 -16.14 -3.10 26.42
N LYS A 225 -15.82 -4.28 26.91
CA LYS A 225 -15.63 -5.46 26.07
C LYS A 225 -16.97 -6.04 25.64
N ILE A 226 -17.04 -6.47 24.39
CA ILE A 226 -18.20 -7.17 23.83
C ILE A 226 -17.83 -8.63 23.66
N SER A 227 -18.16 -9.47 24.62
CA SER A 227 -17.90 -10.92 24.60
C SER A 227 -19.18 -11.75 24.50
N VAL A 228 -20.32 -11.22 24.91
CA VAL A 228 -21.63 -11.88 24.88
C VAL A 228 -22.48 -11.28 23.75
N PHE A 229 -22.87 -12.10 22.78
CA PHE A 229 -23.63 -11.63 21.61
C PHE A 229 -25.00 -11.04 21.99
N GLN A 230 -25.66 -11.64 22.98
CA GLN A 230 -26.99 -11.22 23.45
C GLN A 230 -27.05 -9.75 23.91
N ASP A 231 -25.92 -9.20 24.41
CA ASP A 231 -25.88 -7.81 24.88
C ASP A 231 -26.00 -6.78 23.75
N VAL A 232 -25.69 -7.17 22.50
CA VAL A 232 -25.76 -6.28 21.33
C VAL A 232 -26.91 -6.61 20.37
N VAL A 233 -27.59 -7.76 20.54
CA VAL A 233 -28.66 -8.19 19.64
C VAL A 233 -29.76 -7.14 19.49
N PRO A 234 -30.29 -6.50 20.56
CA PRO A 234 -31.37 -5.52 20.41
C PRO A 234 -30.99 -4.33 19.53
N LEU A 235 -29.71 -3.90 19.59
CA LEU A 235 -29.18 -2.86 18.74
C LEU A 235 -28.99 -3.35 17.30
N LEU A 236 -28.40 -4.54 17.11
CA LEU A 236 -28.15 -5.11 15.79
C LEU A 236 -29.45 -5.34 15.00
N GLU A 237 -30.55 -5.73 15.66
CA GLU A 237 -31.86 -5.85 15.02
C GLU A 237 -32.34 -4.49 14.47
N GLN A 238 -32.17 -3.40 15.23
CA GLN A 238 -32.50 -2.05 14.77
C GLN A 238 -31.63 -1.62 13.59
N VAL A 239 -30.32 -1.93 13.63
CA VAL A 239 -29.38 -1.63 12.54
C VAL A 239 -29.77 -2.39 11.27
N ILE A 240 -30.10 -3.68 11.37
CA ILE A 240 -30.55 -4.50 10.23
C ILE A 240 -31.83 -3.94 9.63
N GLN A 241 -32.83 -3.62 10.48
CA GLN A 241 -34.11 -3.04 10.04
C GLN A 241 -33.94 -1.69 9.33
N SER A 242 -32.95 -0.88 9.75
CA SER A 242 -32.64 0.40 9.12
C SER A 242 -31.86 0.27 7.83
N GLY A 243 -31.28 -0.90 7.52
CA GLY A 243 -30.39 -1.12 6.37
C GLY A 243 -29.04 -0.42 6.46
N ARG A 244 -28.71 0.16 7.62
CA ARG A 244 -27.45 0.90 7.82
C ARG A 244 -26.27 -0.05 8.06
N LYS A 245 -25.08 0.46 7.75
CA LYS A 245 -23.81 -0.20 8.07
C LYS A 245 -23.39 0.22 9.48
N LEU A 246 -22.63 -0.63 10.18
CA LEU A 246 -22.23 -0.40 11.55
C LEU A 246 -20.72 -0.53 11.74
N LEU A 247 -20.09 0.50 12.29
CA LEU A 247 -18.78 0.43 12.92
C LEU A 247 -18.97 0.24 14.43
N ILE A 248 -18.32 -0.76 14.99
CA ILE A 248 -18.25 -1.00 16.44
C ILE A 248 -16.86 -0.60 16.92
N ILE A 249 -16.78 0.37 17.82
CA ILE A 249 -15.56 0.77 18.53
C ILE A 249 -15.74 0.35 19.99
N ALA A 250 -15.02 -0.68 20.42
CA ALA A 250 -15.11 -1.26 21.75
C ALA A 250 -13.74 -1.50 22.36
N GLU A 251 -13.64 -1.67 23.67
CA GLU A 251 -12.36 -2.07 24.30
C GLU A 251 -11.81 -3.32 23.63
N ASP A 252 -12.64 -4.33 23.43
CA ASP A 252 -12.38 -5.52 22.63
C ASP A 252 -13.70 -6.14 22.16
N VAL A 253 -13.63 -6.94 21.08
CA VAL A 253 -14.76 -7.78 20.63
C VAL A 253 -14.24 -9.19 20.49
N GLU A 254 -14.73 -10.11 21.33
CA GLU A 254 -14.17 -11.46 21.45
C GLU A 254 -15.25 -12.52 21.69
N GLY A 255 -14.83 -13.79 21.73
CA GLY A 255 -15.67 -14.91 22.13
C GLY A 255 -16.90 -15.13 21.26
N ASP A 256 -18.04 -15.35 21.92
CA ASP A 256 -19.34 -15.61 21.27
C ASP A 256 -19.81 -14.42 20.42
N ALA A 257 -19.61 -13.20 20.90
CA ALA A 257 -20.01 -11.99 20.17
C ALA A 257 -19.25 -11.88 18.83
N LEU A 258 -17.94 -12.06 18.81
CA LEU A 258 -17.14 -12.00 17.59
C LEU A 258 -17.57 -13.06 16.59
N SER A 259 -17.73 -14.31 17.05
CA SER A 259 -18.12 -15.44 16.21
C SER A 259 -19.46 -15.21 15.53
N ASN A 260 -20.46 -14.73 16.27
CA ASN A 260 -21.80 -14.47 15.75
C ASN A 260 -21.82 -13.26 14.80
N LEU A 261 -21.06 -12.19 15.08
CA LEU A 261 -20.92 -11.05 14.18
C LEU A 261 -20.34 -11.49 12.83
N ILE A 262 -19.28 -12.32 12.83
CA ILE A 262 -18.67 -12.87 11.62
C ILE A 262 -19.70 -13.71 10.83
N ILE A 263 -20.39 -14.63 11.49
CA ILE A 263 -21.37 -15.51 10.83
C ILE A 263 -22.50 -14.70 10.19
N ASN A 264 -23.07 -13.73 10.91
CA ASN A 264 -24.17 -12.90 10.38
C ASN A 264 -23.70 -12.02 9.21
N ARG A 265 -22.47 -11.51 9.28
CA ARG A 265 -21.86 -10.76 8.19
C ARG A 265 -21.63 -11.63 6.95
N LEU A 266 -21.03 -12.81 7.09
CA LEU A 266 -20.76 -13.73 5.98
C LEU A 266 -22.06 -14.23 5.30
N ARG A 267 -23.14 -14.33 6.06
CA ARG A 267 -24.50 -14.64 5.53
C ARG A 267 -25.16 -13.45 4.83
N GLY A 268 -24.53 -12.28 4.84
CA GLY A 268 -25.06 -11.07 4.19
C GLY A 268 -26.20 -10.38 4.95
N GLY A 269 -26.51 -10.82 6.17
CA GLY A 269 -27.59 -10.24 6.98
C GLY A 269 -27.19 -8.98 7.74
N LEU A 270 -25.91 -8.74 7.94
CA LEU A 270 -25.40 -7.61 8.73
C LEU A 270 -24.12 -7.03 8.11
N ASN A 271 -24.11 -5.74 7.83
CA ASN A 271 -22.92 -5.01 7.41
C ASN A 271 -22.25 -4.40 8.64
N VAL A 272 -21.25 -5.09 9.19
CA VAL A 272 -20.57 -4.69 10.42
C VAL A 272 -19.06 -4.81 10.29
N VAL A 273 -18.35 -3.87 10.89
CA VAL A 273 -16.91 -3.96 11.17
C VAL A 273 -16.66 -3.58 12.62
N ALA A 274 -15.80 -4.32 13.29
CA ALA A 274 -15.42 -4.06 14.67
C ALA A 274 -13.94 -3.71 14.76
N VAL A 275 -13.63 -2.70 15.56
CA VAL A 275 -12.28 -2.22 15.83
C VAL A 275 -12.08 -2.05 17.34
N LYS A 276 -10.82 -2.15 17.79
CA LYS A 276 -10.50 -1.86 19.19
C LYS A 276 -10.45 -0.35 19.41
N ALA A 277 -10.93 0.08 20.57
CA ALA A 277 -10.84 1.47 20.99
C ALA A 277 -9.39 1.94 21.07
N PRO A 278 -9.09 3.17 20.61
CA PRO A 278 -7.74 3.73 20.71
C PRO A 278 -7.38 4.09 22.15
N GLY A 279 -6.08 4.02 22.48
CA GLY A 279 -5.57 4.35 23.80
C GLY A 279 -5.82 3.28 24.87
N PHE A 280 -5.43 3.60 26.11
CA PHE A 280 -5.58 2.74 27.29
C PHE A 280 -6.00 3.60 28.51
N GLY A 281 -6.72 2.99 29.45
CA GLY A 281 -7.15 3.65 30.69
C GLY A 281 -7.95 4.94 30.45
N ASP A 282 -7.64 5.99 31.18
CA ASP A 282 -8.36 7.27 31.07
C ASP A 282 -8.18 7.93 29.69
N ARG A 283 -7.03 7.74 29.04
CA ARG A 283 -6.83 8.23 27.66
C ARG A 283 -7.81 7.59 26.68
N ARG A 284 -8.13 6.31 26.84
CA ARG A 284 -9.15 5.64 26.01
C ARG A 284 -10.50 6.33 26.18
N LYS A 285 -10.93 6.61 27.40
CA LYS A 285 -12.19 7.30 27.68
C LYS A 285 -12.26 8.65 27.00
N GLU A 286 -11.17 9.42 27.09
CA GLU A 286 -11.06 10.73 26.45
C GLU A 286 -11.11 10.64 24.91
N MET A 287 -10.41 9.67 24.31
CA MET A 287 -10.45 9.46 22.85
C MET A 287 -11.82 8.97 22.38
N LEU A 288 -12.49 8.10 23.13
CA LEU A 288 -13.87 7.68 22.83
C LEU A 288 -14.83 8.87 22.89
N GLN A 289 -14.66 9.78 23.85
CA GLN A 289 -15.45 11.00 23.94
C GLN A 289 -15.17 11.95 22.76
N ASP A 290 -13.93 12.04 22.28
CA ASP A 290 -13.58 12.81 21.08
C ASP A 290 -14.29 12.24 19.83
N ILE A 291 -14.28 10.92 19.66
CA ILE A 291 -14.98 10.24 18.58
C ILE A 291 -16.50 10.44 18.67
N ALA A 292 -17.07 10.37 19.90
CA ALA A 292 -18.48 10.60 20.13
C ALA A 292 -18.87 12.05 19.76
N THR A 293 -18.09 13.03 20.19
CA THR A 293 -18.31 14.44 19.84
C THR A 293 -18.25 14.65 18.32
N LEU A 294 -17.26 14.03 17.65
CA LEU A 294 -17.09 14.15 16.20
C LEU A 294 -18.25 13.53 15.41
N THR A 295 -18.78 12.40 15.86
CA THR A 295 -19.82 11.64 15.16
C THR A 295 -21.24 11.95 15.61
N GLY A 296 -21.39 12.79 16.67
CA GLY A 296 -22.69 13.09 17.28
C GLY A 296 -23.30 11.93 18.05
N GLY A 297 -22.47 10.95 18.45
CA GLY A 297 -22.88 9.80 19.23
C GLY A 297 -22.69 9.96 20.74
N THR A 298 -23.02 8.91 21.47
CA THR A 298 -22.84 8.83 22.93
C THR A 298 -21.94 7.64 23.27
N VAL A 299 -20.98 7.83 24.17
CA VAL A 299 -20.16 6.73 24.67
C VAL A 299 -21.01 5.86 25.59
N ILE A 300 -21.17 4.59 25.25
CA ILE A 300 -21.85 3.61 26.08
C ILE A 300 -20.89 3.08 27.13
N SER A 301 -21.02 3.61 28.34
CA SER A 301 -20.17 3.31 29.48
C SER A 301 -21.00 3.20 30.76
N SER A 302 -20.64 2.27 31.64
CA SER A 302 -21.26 2.14 32.96
C SER A 302 -21.05 3.38 33.82
N ASP A 303 -19.91 4.06 33.65
CA ASP A 303 -19.61 5.32 34.37
C ASP A 303 -20.60 6.44 34.01
N LEU A 304 -21.17 6.36 32.79
CA LEU A 304 -22.20 7.29 32.29
C LEU A 304 -23.62 6.77 32.46
N GLY A 305 -23.79 5.59 33.07
CA GLY A 305 -25.10 4.96 33.31
C GLY A 305 -25.70 4.23 32.10
N TYR A 306 -24.92 3.95 31.07
CA TYR A 306 -25.38 3.24 29.87
C TYR A 306 -24.91 1.78 29.87
N GLU A 307 -25.82 0.86 29.53
CA GLU A 307 -25.52 -0.55 29.29
C GLU A 307 -25.69 -0.90 27.80
N LEU A 308 -24.86 -1.85 27.30
CA LEU A 308 -24.92 -2.26 25.89
C LEU A 308 -26.29 -2.80 25.48
N LYS A 309 -26.95 -3.55 26.36
CA LYS A 309 -28.28 -4.13 26.12
C LYS A 309 -29.39 -3.07 25.95
N ASP A 310 -29.17 -1.86 26.48
CA ASP A 310 -30.12 -0.76 26.41
C ASP A 310 -29.76 0.25 25.30
N ALA A 311 -28.75 -0.09 24.48
CA ALA A 311 -28.29 0.75 23.36
C ALA A 311 -29.35 0.83 22.26
N THR A 312 -29.57 2.03 21.76
CA THR A 312 -30.53 2.31 20.68
C THR A 312 -29.84 3.06 19.54
N MET A 313 -30.47 3.10 18.37
CA MET A 313 -29.98 3.86 17.20
C MET A 313 -29.73 5.33 17.50
N GLN A 314 -30.42 5.93 18.49
CA GLN A 314 -30.28 7.34 18.86
C GLN A 314 -28.93 7.63 19.58
N LEU A 315 -28.34 6.62 20.19
CA LEU A 315 -27.05 6.75 20.88
C LEU A 315 -25.86 6.55 19.92
N LEU A 316 -26.12 6.05 18.70
CA LEU A 316 -25.07 5.84 17.72
C LEU A 316 -24.62 7.14 17.10
N GLY A 317 -23.32 7.29 16.97
CA GLY A 317 -22.74 8.30 16.08
C GLY A 317 -23.03 7.99 14.61
N GLN A 318 -22.81 8.98 13.74
CA GLN A 318 -22.97 8.84 12.30
C GLN A 318 -21.75 9.41 11.59
N ALA A 319 -21.36 8.75 10.50
CA ALA A 319 -20.29 9.20 9.63
C ALA A 319 -20.69 9.03 8.17
N ARG A 320 -20.32 9.99 7.32
CA ARG A 320 -20.53 9.89 5.87
C ARG A 320 -19.80 8.68 5.29
N GLN A 321 -18.57 8.46 5.72
CA GLN A 321 -17.78 7.28 5.34
C GLN A 321 -16.89 6.83 6.48
N VAL A 322 -16.71 5.52 6.58
CA VAL A 322 -15.74 4.88 7.46
C VAL A 322 -14.86 3.97 6.63
N LYS A 323 -13.53 4.14 6.75
CA LYS A 323 -12.53 3.27 6.15
C LYS A 323 -11.72 2.58 7.24
N VAL A 324 -11.70 1.24 7.22
CA VAL A 324 -10.96 0.43 8.19
C VAL A 324 -9.98 -0.46 7.45
N THR A 325 -8.70 -0.33 7.77
CA THR A 325 -7.61 -1.18 7.29
C THR A 325 -7.15 -2.12 8.40
N LYS A 326 -6.10 -2.87 8.17
CA LYS A 326 -5.49 -3.73 9.20
C LYS A 326 -4.97 -2.94 10.41
N GLU A 327 -4.54 -1.71 10.21
CA GLU A 327 -3.84 -0.91 11.22
C GLU A 327 -4.61 0.34 11.65
N ASN A 328 -5.43 0.89 10.76
CA ASN A 328 -6.05 2.20 10.96
C ASN A 328 -7.56 2.17 10.74
N THR A 329 -8.24 3.05 11.46
CA THR A 329 -9.65 3.40 11.23
C THR A 329 -9.74 4.90 10.96
N THR A 330 -10.34 5.25 9.82
CA THR A 330 -10.60 6.64 9.41
C THR A 330 -12.09 6.90 9.38
N ILE A 331 -12.53 7.93 10.08
CA ILE A 331 -13.90 8.42 10.10
C ILE A 331 -13.93 9.73 9.30
N VAL A 332 -14.79 9.82 8.29
CA VAL A 332 -14.90 10.95 7.37
C VAL A 332 -16.31 11.52 7.42
N GLY A 333 -16.44 12.83 7.60
CA GLY A 333 -17.74 13.49 7.63
C GLY A 333 -18.58 13.03 8.82
N GLY A 334 -18.08 13.19 10.04
CA GLY A 334 -18.83 12.95 11.26
C GLY A 334 -20.03 13.92 11.38
N ALA A 335 -21.15 13.44 11.89
CA ALA A 335 -22.37 14.23 12.04
C ALA A 335 -22.44 15.00 13.38
N GLY A 336 -21.31 15.20 14.06
CA GLY A 336 -21.24 15.96 15.30
C GLY A 336 -21.56 17.44 15.12
N ASP A 337 -22.07 18.06 16.19
CA ASP A 337 -22.30 19.50 16.19
C ASP A 337 -20.99 20.27 16.12
N LYS A 338 -20.88 21.22 15.17
CA LYS A 338 -19.67 22.00 14.95
C LYS A 338 -19.24 22.81 16.19
N GLN A 339 -20.23 23.33 16.94
CA GLN A 339 -19.92 24.07 18.18
C GLN A 339 -19.37 23.14 19.24
N ALA A 340 -19.96 21.95 19.44
CA ALA A 340 -19.47 20.96 20.37
C ALA A 340 -18.04 20.48 20.03
N ILE A 341 -17.72 20.33 18.73
CA ILE A 341 -16.37 20.00 18.26
C ILE A 341 -15.41 21.16 18.58
N ALA A 342 -15.79 22.41 18.30
CA ALA A 342 -14.97 23.58 18.61
C ALA A 342 -14.72 23.74 20.12
N ASP A 343 -15.73 23.53 20.94
CA ASP A 343 -15.62 23.57 22.40
C ASP A 343 -14.68 22.47 22.91
N ARG A 344 -14.77 21.26 22.33
CA ARG A 344 -13.88 20.15 22.67
C ARG A 344 -12.42 20.44 22.30
N VAL A 345 -12.17 21.03 21.12
CA VAL A 345 -10.85 21.50 20.70
C VAL A 345 -10.31 22.56 21.66
N ALA A 346 -11.14 23.53 22.08
CA ALA A 346 -10.75 24.55 23.06
C ALA A 346 -10.40 23.93 24.42
N GLN A 347 -11.15 22.93 24.87
CA GLN A 347 -10.87 22.19 26.11
C GLN A 347 -9.51 21.49 26.03
N ILE A 348 -9.18 20.79 24.94
CA ILE A 348 -7.89 20.13 24.77
C ILE A 348 -6.75 21.15 24.76
N ARG A 349 -6.91 22.30 24.10
CA ARG A 349 -5.92 23.39 24.12
C ARG A 349 -5.66 23.91 25.55
N SER A 350 -6.72 24.04 26.34
CA SER A 350 -6.59 24.44 27.74
C SER A 350 -5.84 23.39 28.58
N GLN A 351 -6.09 22.11 28.32
CA GLN A 351 -5.35 21.02 28.97
C GLN A 351 -3.86 21.02 28.60
N ILE A 352 -3.51 21.31 27.35
CA ILE A 352 -2.10 21.44 26.91
C ILE A 352 -1.41 22.58 27.66
N ALA A 353 -2.09 23.73 27.86
CA ALA A 353 -1.51 24.89 28.53
C ALA A 353 -1.18 24.64 30.00
N VAL A 354 -1.89 23.75 30.68
CA VAL A 354 -1.68 23.42 32.10
C VAL A 354 -0.93 22.10 32.32
N ALA A 355 -0.61 21.36 31.26
CA ALA A 355 0.11 20.09 31.34
C ALA A 355 1.54 20.31 31.86
N THR A 356 1.90 19.62 32.92
CA THR A 356 3.21 19.72 33.57
C THR A 356 4.22 18.72 33.03
N SER A 357 3.74 17.58 32.49
CA SER A 357 4.55 16.53 31.88
C SER A 357 4.70 16.78 30.39
N ASP A 358 5.94 16.73 29.87
CA ASP A 358 6.19 16.82 28.42
C ASP A 358 5.52 15.68 27.65
N PHE A 359 5.50 14.48 28.20
CA PHE A 359 4.82 13.34 27.64
C PHE A 359 3.29 13.53 27.54
N ASP A 360 2.66 14.06 28.59
CA ASP A 360 1.23 14.35 28.56
C ASP A 360 0.91 15.48 27.60
N ARG A 361 1.78 16.50 27.54
CA ARG A 361 1.67 17.58 26.55
C ARG A 361 1.73 17.07 25.13
N GLU A 362 2.69 16.19 24.81
CA GLU A 362 2.80 15.56 23.50
C GLU A 362 1.54 14.76 23.13
N LYS A 363 1.02 13.95 24.05
CA LYS A 363 -0.20 13.16 23.81
C LYS A 363 -1.47 14.01 23.67
N LEU A 364 -1.55 15.12 24.37
CA LEU A 364 -2.63 16.10 24.17
C LEU A 364 -2.50 16.83 22.82
N GLN A 365 -1.28 17.12 22.38
CA GLN A 365 -1.02 17.70 21.04
C GLN A 365 -1.42 16.74 19.92
N GLU A 366 -1.06 15.45 20.01
CA GLU A 366 -1.53 14.41 19.07
C GLU A 366 -3.07 14.36 19.00
N ARG A 367 -3.73 14.42 20.15
CA ARG A 367 -5.19 14.40 20.24
C ARG A 367 -5.82 15.65 19.63
N LEU A 368 -5.22 16.81 19.89
CA LEU A 368 -5.61 18.09 19.29
C LEU A 368 -5.49 18.04 17.76
N ALA A 369 -4.38 17.54 17.25
CA ALA A 369 -4.13 17.42 15.82
C ALA A 369 -5.19 16.52 15.14
N LYS A 370 -5.53 15.39 15.74
CA LYS A 370 -6.59 14.49 15.24
C LYS A 370 -7.98 15.11 15.24
N MET A 371 -8.30 15.95 16.24
CA MET A 371 -9.62 16.63 16.33
C MET A 371 -9.72 17.87 15.46
N ALA A 372 -8.65 18.67 15.39
CA ALA A 372 -8.66 19.97 14.72
C ALA A 372 -8.22 19.90 13.25
N GLY A 373 -7.50 18.85 12.85
CA GLY A 373 -6.93 18.72 11.51
C GLY A 373 -7.95 18.39 10.41
N GLY A 374 -9.08 17.80 10.78
CA GLY A 374 -10.06 17.32 9.81
C GLY A 374 -9.51 16.20 8.90
N VAL A 375 -10.25 15.89 7.85
CA VAL A 375 -9.85 14.97 6.78
C VAL A 375 -9.97 15.69 5.45
N ALA A 376 -8.87 15.76 4.69
CA ALA A 376 -8.94 16.20 3.30
C ALA A 376 -9.44 15.03 2.44
N VAL A 377 -10.50 15.26 1.70
CA VAL A 377 -11.11 14.28 0.81
C VAL A 377 -10.84 14.69 -0.63
N ILE A 378 -10.07 13.90 -1.35
CA ILE A 378 -9.90 14.09 -2.80
C ILE A 378 -11.04 13.35 -3.49
N LYS A 379 -11.96 14.12 -4.08
CA LYS A 379 -13.08 13.63 -4.88
C LYS A 379 -12.59 13.42 -6.30
N VAL A 380 -12.50 12.18 -6.74
CA VAL A 380 -12.01 11.83 -8.09
C VAL A 380 -13.18 11.73 -9.06
N GLY A 381 -13.20 12.60 -10.05
CA GLY A 381 -14.17 12.59 -11.15
C GLY A 381 -13.50 12.30 -12.48
N ALA A 382 -14.24 11.62 -13.37
CA ALA A 382 -13.86 11.38 -14.76
C ALA A 382 -15.09 11.16 -15.63
N ALA A 383 -14.91 11.19 -16.95
CA ALA A 383 -16.01 11.01 -17.90
C ALA A 383 -16.51 9.56 -17.97
N THR A 384 -15.64 8.58 -17.68
CA THR A 384 -15.96 7.14 -17.69
C THR A 384 -15.50 6.46 -16.43
N GLU A 385 -16.14 5.31 -16.09
CA GLU A 385 -15.77 4.52 -14.93
C GLU A 385 -14.34 3.95 -15.03
N VAL A 386 -13.90 3.60 -16.24
CA VAL A 386 -12.54 3.09 -16.48
C VAL A 386 -11.50 4.18 -16.20
N GLU A 387 -11.72 5.40 -16.72
CA GLU A 387 -10.84 6.54 -16.48
C GLU A 387 -10.83 6.94 -14.99
N MET A 388 -11.99 6.92 -14.33
CA MET A 388 -12.10 7.24 -12.91
C MET A 388 -11.29 6.26 -12.05
N LYS A 389 -11.36 4.95 -12.34
CA LYS A 389 -10.58 3.93 -11.64
C LYS A 389 -9.08 4.11 -11.84
N ASP A 390 -8.63 4.35 -13.09
CA ASP A 390 -7.22 4.63 -13.38
C ASP A 390 -6.74 5.88 -12.64
N LYS A 391 -7.48 6.98 -12.73
CA LYS A 391 -7.14 8.25 -12.06
C LYS A 391 -7.08 8.08 -10.53
N LYS A 392 -8.01 7.30 -9.96
CA LYS A 392 -8.02 6.99 -8.52
C LYS A 392 -6.76 6.24 -8.10
N LEU A 393 -6.37 5.20 -8.83
CA LEU A 393 -5.15 4.44 -8.54
C LEU A 393 -3.91 5.34 -8.60
N ARG A 394 -3.77 6.16 -9.65
CA ARG A 394 -2.66 7.11 -9.77
C ARG A 394 -2.60 8.13 -8.64
N ILE A 395 -3.75 8.62 -8.17
CA ILE A 395 -3.81 9.53 -7.01
C ILE A 395 -3.44 8.79 -5.71
N GLU A 396 -3.86 7.52 -5.55
CA GLU A 396 -3.49 6.68 -4.39
C GLU A 396 -1.97 6.48 -4.34
N ASP A 397 -1.33 6.11 -5.45
CA ASP A 397 0.12 5.93 -5.54
C ASP A 397 0.87 7.22 -5.25
N ALA A 398 0.45 8.32 -5.88
CA ALA A 398 1.07 9.63 -5.68
C ALA A 398 0.92 10.15 -4.23
N LEU A 399 -0.20 9.90 -3.59
CA LEU A 399 -0.39 10.23 -2.16
C LEU A 399 0.54 9.40 -1.27
N ASN A 400 0.68 8.12 -1.54
CA ASN A 400 1.58 7.25 -0.78
C ASN A 400 3.06 7.61 -1.03
N ALA A 401 3.44 7.91 -2.27
CA ALA A 401 4.77 8.39 -2.62
C ALA A 401 5.10 9.71 -1.89
N THR A 402 4.15 10.66 -1.82
CA THR A 402 4.37 11.92 -1.10
C THR A 402 4.51 11.71 0.41
N LYS A 403 3.74 10.80 1.02
CA LYS A 403 3.92 10.42 2.43
C LYS A 403 5.30 9.80 2.67
N ALA A 404 5.71 8.85 1.82
CA ALA A 404 7.01 8.23 1.90
C ALA A 404 8.16 9.25 1.75
N ALA A 405 7.99 10.27 0.90
CA ALA A 405 8.95 11.36 0.74
C ALA A 405 9.05 12.26 1.98
N VAL A 406 7.92 12.57 2.61
CA VAL A 406 7.91 13.34 3.88
C VAL A 406 8.61 12.56 5.00
N GLU A 407 8.45 11.23 5.05
CA GLU A 407 9.06 10.38 6.08
C GLU A 407 10.58 10.27 5.93
N GLU A 408 11.11 9.97 4.74
CA GLU A 408 12.52 9.63 4.54
C GLU A 408 13.26 10.54 3.55
N GLY A 409 12.59 11.56 3.03
CA GLY A 409 13.17 12.46 2.04
C GLY A 409 13.06 11.96 0.60
N ILE A 410 13.74 12.69 -0.29
CA ILE A 410 13.74 12.47 -1.74
C ILE A 410 15.17 12.27 -2.26
N VAL A 411 15.28 11.54 -3.35
CA VAL A 411 16.51 11.31 -4.12
C VAL A 411 16.28 11.65 -5.60
N ALA A 412 17.35 11.70 -6.38
CA ALA A 412 17.25 11.84 -7.84
C ALA A 412 16.44 10.68 -8.44
N GLY A 413 15.37 11.01 -9.15
CA GLY A 413 14.43 10.05 -9.72
C GLY A 413 14.89 9.43 -11.04
N GLY A 414 13.94 8.74 -11.69
CA GLY A 414 14.17 8.13 -13.01
C GLY A 414 15.24 7.03 -13.03
N GLY A 415 15.44 6.34 -11.90
CA GLY A 415 16.48 5.32 -11.74
C GLY A 415 17.88 5.88 -11.51
N THR A 416 18.06 7.21 -11.43
CA THR A 416 19.37 7.84 -11.19
C THR A 416 19.93 7.49 -9.81
N ALA A 417 19.08 7.42 -8.77
CA ALA A 417 19.53 7.07 -7.42
C ALA A 417 20.18 5.68 -7.34
N THR A 418 19.70 4.70 -8.09
CA THR A 418 20.32 3.37 -8.15
C THR A 418 21.68 3.39 -8.86
N ILE A 419 21.84 4.22 -9.91
CA ILE A 419 23.13 4.42 -10.58
C ILE A 419 24.13 5.12 -9.64
N ASN A 420 23.69 6.11 -8.88
CA ASN A 420 24.53 6.82 -7.91
C ASN A 420 25.00 5.94 -6.74
N ALA A 421 24.32 4.81 -6.48
CA ALA A 421 24.74 3.83 -5.49
C ALA A 421 25.84 2.87 -6.01
N ILE A 422 26.08 2.80 -7.33
CA ILE A 422 27.07 1.89 -7.95
C ILE A 422 28.48 2.08 -7.39
N PRO A 423 29.03 3.31 -7.22
CA PRO A 423 30.38 3.47 -6.69
C PRO A 423 30.59 2.87 -5.29
N ALA A 424 29.58 2.92 -4.42
CA ALA A 424 29.65 2.31 -3.11
C ALA A 424 29.72 0.77 -3.20
N VAL A 425 28.96 0.18 -4.11
CA VAL A 425 28.99 -1.26 -4.38
C VAL A 425 30.28 -1.67 -5.05
N ASP A 426 30.83 -0.88 -6.00
CA ASP A 426 32.11 -1.14 -6.66
C ASP A 426 33.27 -1.16 -5.65
N LYS A 427 33.26 -0.27 -4.65
CA LYS A 427 34.22 -0.30 -3.54
C LYS A 427 34.14 -1.64 -2.80
N LEU A 428 32.94 -2.08 -2.43
CA LEU A 428 32.73 -3.34 -1.75
C LEU A 428 33.15 -4.55 -2.60
N VAL A 429 32.93 -4.52 -3.92
CA VAL A 429 33.40 -5.56 -4.86
C VAL A 429 34.93 -5.69 -4.80
N GLY A 430 35.67 -4.59 -4.59
CA GLY A 430 37.11 -4.60 -4.40
C GLY A 430 37.58 -5.25 -3.11
N GLU A 431 36.74 -5.22 -2.07
CA GLU A 431 37.05 -5.74 -0.71
C GLU A 431 36.66 -7.22 -0.54
N LEU A 432 35.70 -7.74 -1.33
CA LEU A 432 35.21 -9.12 -1.23
C LEU A 432 36.00 -10.08 -2.12
N GLU A 433 35.93 -11.38 -1.79
CA GLU A 433 36.60 -12.45 -2.54
C GLU A 433 35.61 -13.57 -2.92
N GLY A 434 36.00 -14.45 -3.86
CA GLY A 434 35.25 -15.63 -4.25
C GLY A 434 33.83 -15.32 -4.72
N ASP A 435 32.89 -16.17 -4.31
CA ASP A 435 31.49 -16.05 -4.73
C ASP A 435 30.71 -14.95 -3.97
N GLU A 436 31.21 -14.46 -2.84
CA GLU A 436 30.67 -13.24 -2.23
C GLU A 436 30.92 -12.01 -3.12
N ARG A 437 32.12 -11.91 -3.72
CA ARG A 437 32.42 -10.87 -4.74
C ARG A 437 31.49 -11.02 -5.94
N THR A 438 31.21 -12.25 -6.38
CA THR A 438 30.25 -12.51 -7.46
C THR A 438 28.86 -11.99 -7.10
N GLY A 439 28.40 -12.25 -5.86
CA GLY A 439 27.13 -11.71 -5.34
C GLY A 439 27.07 -10.18 -5.39
N ALA A 440 28.14 -9.50 -4.99
CA ALA A 440 28.21 -8.04 -5.08
C ALA A 440 28.21 -7.51 -6.52
N LYS A 441 28.87 -8.21 -7.47
CA LYS A 441 28.83 -7.88 -8.89
C LYS A 441 27.43 -8.04 -9.50
N ILE A 442 26.64 -9.04 -9.05
CA ILE A 442 25.25 -9.21 -9.46
C ILE A 442 24.44 -7.97 -9.06
N VAL A 443 24.58 -7.52 -7.81
CA VAL A 443 23.90 -6.31 -7.32
C VAL A 443 24.33 -5.08 -8.13
N ARG A 444 25.62 -4.89 -8.30
CA ARG A 444 26.16 -3.78 -9.12
C ARG A 444 25.52 -3.74 -10.50
N LYS A 445 25.36 -4.89 -11.16
CA LYS A 445 24.77 -4.97 -12.48
C LYS A 445 23.26 -4.73 -12.46
N ALA A 446 22.56 -5.25 -11.47
CA ALA A 446 21.12 -5.08 -11.32
C ALA A 446 20.70 -3.63 -11.01
N LEU A 447 21.56 -2.83 -10.36
CA LEU A 447 21.32 -1.41 -10.11
C LEU A 447 21.13 -0.58 -11.39
N GLU A 448 21.61 -1.07 -12.54
CA GLU A 448 21.38 -0.44 -13.85
C GLU A 448 19.95 -0.68 -14.40
N ALA A 449 19.24 -1.70 -13.92
CA ALA A 449 18.03 -2.18 -14.55
C ALA A 449 16.88 -1.17 -14.58
N PRO A 450 16.59 -0.38 -13.52
CA PRO A 450 15.50 0.59 -13.57
C PRO A 450 15.70 1.65 -14.65
N LEU A 451 16.86 2.32 -14.67
CA LEU A 451 17.17 3.34 -15.69
C LEU A 451 17.23 2.74 -17.10
N ARG A 452 17.82 1.55 -17.23
CA ARG A 452 17.88 0.83 -18.51
C ARG A 452 16.47 0.56 -19.05
N GLN A 453 15.53 0.14 -18.19
CA GLN A 453 14.15 -0.10 -18.59
C GLN A 453 13.42 1.19 -18.97
N ILE A 454 13.62 2.28 -18.21
CA ILE A 454 13.03 3.59 -18.53
C ILE A 454 13.52 4.07 -19.91
N ALA A 455 14.82 3.96 -20.18
CA ALA A 455 15.40 4.31 -21.48
C ALA A 455 14.83 3.41 -22.61
N ALA A 456 14.73 2.09 -22.38
CA ALA A 456 14.17 1.16 -23.35
C ALA A 456 12.68 1.47 -23.67
N ASN A 457 11.88 1.80 -22.67
CA ASN A 457 10.48 2.21 -22.86
C ASN A 457 10.37 3.55 -23.63
N ALA A 458 11.42 4.38 -23.59
CA ALA A 458 11.54 5.59 -24.39
C ALA A 458 12.10 5.33 -25.81
N GLY A 459 12.47 4.10 -26.13
CA GLY A 459 13.06 3.73 -27.43
C GLY A 459 14.55 4.02 -27.53
N LEU A 460 15.24 4.17 -26.40
CA LEU A 460 16.65 4.56 -26.32
C LEU A 460 17.51 3.39 -25.82
N GLU A 461 18.82 3.44 -26.15
CA GLU A 461 19.81 2.47 -25.66
C GLU A 461 20.28 2.84 -24.24
N GLY A 462 19.76 2.12 -23.24
CA GLY A 462 20.03 2.41 -21.83
C GLY A 462 21.51 2.30 -21.43
N SER A 463 22.32 1.49 -22.12
CA SER A 463 23.76 1.37 -21.87
C SER A 463 24.49 2.68 -22.09
N VAL A 464 24.12 3.42 -23.12
CA VAL A 464 24.72 4.73 -23.46
C VAL A 464 24.33 5.77 -22.41
N VAL A 465 23.07 5.76 -21.99
CA VAL A 465 22.57 6.69 -20.97
C VAL A 465 23.30 6.48 -19.64
N ILE A 466 23.42 5.22 -19.20
CA ILE A 466 24.10 4.86 -17.95
C ILE A 466 25.58 5.22 -18.00
N ASP A 467 26.28 4.91 -19.11
CA ASP A 467 27.71 5.22 -19.26
C ASP A 467 27.96 6.72 -19.15
N ASN A 468 27.12 7.55 -19.75
CA ASN A 468 27.21 9.00 -19.66
C ASN A 468 27.00 9.53 -18.23
N ILE A 469 26.04 8.98 -17.50
CA ILE A 469 25.78 9.36 -16.09
C ILE A 469 26.97 8.97 -15.21
N LEU A 470 27.49 7.75 -15.36
CA LEU A 470 28.66 7.29 -14.60
C LEU A 470 29.91 8.11 -14.90
N LYS A 471 30.16 8.49 -16.17
CA LYS A 471 31.28 9.33 -16.58
C LYS A 471 31.20 10.76 -16.05
N ALA A 472 29.99 11.32 -15.96
CA ALA A 472 29.78 12.64 -15.39
C ALA A 472 30.22 12.71 -13.92
N ASN A 473 30.07 11.60 -13.18
CA ASN A 473 30.46 11.46 -11.78
C ASN A 473 29.97 12.63 -10.90
N LYS A 474 28.77 13.09 -11.17
CA LYS A 474 28.11 14.18 -10.43
C LYS A 474 26.89 13.60 -9.69
N PRO A 475 26.71 13.89 -8.39
CA PRO A 475 25.47 13.57 -7.70
C PRO A 475 24.29 14.27 -8.41
N ASN A 476 23.15 13.61 -8.47
CA ASN A 476 21.91 14.09 -9.09
C ASN A 476 21.95 14.34 -10.61
N TYR A 477 23.10 14.19 -11.29
CA TYR A 477 23.13 14.22 -12.75
C TYR A 477 22.44 12.99 -13.31
N GLY A 478 21.45 13.20 -14.19
CA GLY A 478 20.63 12.12 -14.70
C GLY A 478 20.09 12.37 -16.10
N PHE A 479 19.09 11.60 -16.47
CA PHE A 479 18.49 11.62 -17.79
C PHE A 479 16.96 11.76 -17.71
N ASP A 480 16.42 12.83 -18.30
CA ASP A 480 14.99 13.03 -18.52
C ASP A 480 14.53 12.23 -19.74
N ALA A 481 13.92 11.06 -19.51
CA ALA A 481 13.46 10.20 -20.59
C ALA A 481 12.23 10.76 -21.33
N GLN A 482 11.51 11.72 -20.76
CA GLN A 482 10.40 12.39 -21.43
C GLN A 482 10.89 13.35 -22.51
N LYS A 483 11.90 14.17 -22.18
CA LYS A 483 12.49 15.14 -23.07
C LYS A 483 13.67 14.59 -23.88
N GLU A 484 14.20 13.41 -23.51
CA GLU A 484 15.36 12.76 -24.10
C GLU A 484 16.66 13.59 -23.95
N GLU A 485 16.81 14.26 -22.81
CA GLU A 485 17.97 15.11 -22.52
C GLU A 485 18.64 14.79 -21.17
N TYR A 486 19.93 15.11 -21.06
CA TYR A 486 20.64 15.01 -19.79
C TYR A 486 20.36 16.23 -18.93
N VAL A 487 20.22 16.01 -17.63
CA VAL A 487 19.86 17.03 -16.64
C VAL A 487 20.96 17.15 -15.60
N GLU A 488 21.45 18.36 -15.34
CA GLU A 488 22.54 18.61 -14.38
C GLU A 488 22.14 18.29 -12.94
N ASP A 489 20.89 18.55 -12.56
CA ASP A 489 20.32 18.16 -11.26
C ASP A 489 18.86 17.72 -11.43
N MET A 490 18.63 16.42 -11.27
CA MET A 490 17.30 15.79 -11.38
C MET A 490 16.35 16.31 -10.31
N ILE A 491 16.86 16.61 -9.10
CA ILE A 491 16.04 17.11 -7.98
C ILE A 491 15.56 18.53 -8.29
N GLU A 492 16.44 19.41 -8.77
CA GLU A 492 16.06 20.76 -9.17
C GLU A 492 15.09 20.76 -10.36
N ALA A 493 15.29 19.84 -11.31
CA ALA A 493 14.39 19.64 -12.44
C ALA A 493 13.02 19.07 -12.04
N GLY A 494 12.86 18.61 -10.80
CA GLY A 494 11.60 18.05 -10.29
C GLY A 494 11.42 16.57 -10.61
N ILE A 495 12.44 15.87 -11.07
CA ILE A 495 12.42 14.43 -11.33
C ILE A 495 12.99 13.73 -10.10
N VAL A 496 12.12 13.36 -9.19
CA VAL A 496 12.46 12.87 -7.85
C VAL A 496 11.74 11.57 -7.52
N ASP A 497 12.40 10.70 -6.76
CA ASP A 497 11.80 9.50 -6.16
C ASP A 497 11.87 9.59 -4.64
N PRO A 498 10.88 9.07 -3.89
CA PRO A 498 10.99 8.96 -2.44
C PRO A 498 12.10 7.98 -2.06
N THR A 499 12.94 8.36 -1.10
CA THR A 499 14.03 7.52 -0.59
C THR A 499 13.52 6.18 -0.08
N LYS A 500 12.40 6.19 0.66
CA LYS A 500 11.74 4.99 1.19
C LYS A 500 11.31 4.03 0.08
N VAL A 501 10.77 4.54 -1.02
CA VAL A 501 10.35 3.75 -2.19
C VAL A 501 11.56 3.06 -2.82
N THR A 502 12.61 3.82 -3.13
CA THR A 502 13.81 3.29 -3.80
C THR A 502 14.52 2.22 -2.95
N ARG A 503 14.71 2.46 -1.64
CA ARG A 503 15.36 1.47 -0.78
C ARG A 503 14.51 0.23 -0.55
N SER A 504 13.18 0.39 -0.34
CA SER A 504 12.28 -0.76 -0.14
C SER A 504 12.22 -1.65 -1.38
N ALA A 505 12.22 -1.05 -2.57
CA ALA A 505 12.31 -1.79 -3.84
C ALA A 505 13.59 -2.63 -3.93
N LEU A 506 14.75 -2.05 -3.57
CA LEU A 506 16.03 -2.74 -3.55
C LEU A 506 16.06 -3.89 -2.54
N GLU A 507 15.62 -3.65 -1.30
CA GLU A 507 15.62 -4.63 -0.21
C GLU A 507 14.68 -5.82 -0.52
N ASN A 508 13.45 -5.55 -0.94
CA ASN A 508 12.47 -6.59 -1.23
C ASN A 508 12.85 -7.42 -2.47
N ALA A 509 13.30 -6.77 -3.53
CA ALA A 509 13.75 -7.45 -4.74
C ALA A 509 14.93 -8.39 -4.47
N ALA A 510 15.95 -7.91 -3.74
CA ALA A 510 17.12 -8.70 -3.42
C ALA A 510 16.80 -9.85 -2.44
N SER A 511 15.90 -9.64 -1.49
CA SER A 511 15.47 -10.66 -0.53
C SER A 511 14.87 -11.87 -1.26
N VAL A 512 13.91 -11.65 -2.13
CA VAL A 512 13.26 -12.72 -2.89
C VAL A 512 14.22 -13.34 -3.91
N ALA A 513 14.99 -12.52 -4.64
CA ALA A 513 15.99 -13.03 -5.58
C ALA A 513 17.00 -13.96 -4.90
N ALA A 514 17.49 -13.61 -3.71
CA ALA A 514 18.42 -14.45 -2.95
C ALA A 514 17.80 -15.81 -2.55
N MET A 515 16.50 -15.85 -2.29
CA MET A 515 15.78 -17.11 -2.04
C MET A 515 15.65 -17.95 -3.31
N VAL A 516 15.30 -17.31 -4.44
CA VAL A 516 15.22 -17.99 -5.74
C VAL A 516 16.57 -18.61 -6.13
N LEU A 517 17.67 -17.87 -5.99
CA LEU A 517 19.02 -18.35 -6.33
C LEU A 517 19.48 -19.53 -5.47
N THR A 518 18.97 -19.67 -4.25
CA THR A 518 19.30 -20.78 -3.34
C THR A 518 18.31 -21.96 -3.45
N THR A 519 17.32 -21.88 -4.34
CA THR A 519 16.32 -22.93 -4.52
C THR A 519 16.83 -23.98 -5.51
N GLU A 520 16.71 -25.27 -5.14
CA GLU A 520 17.16 -26.41 -5.95
C GLU A 520 16.01 -27.37 -6.30
N SER A 521 14.88 -27.29 -5.60
CA SER A 521 13.75 -28.20 -5.83
C SER A 521 12.42 -27.47 -5.70
N LEU A 522 11.47 -27.79 -6.58
CA LEU A 522 10.10 -27.28 -6.58
C LEU A 522 9.13 -28.44 -6.38
N VAL A 523 8.12 -28.23 -5.54
CA VAL A 523 7.07 -29.21 -5.25
C VAL A 523 5.71 -28.59 -5.49
N ALA A 524 4.97 -29.13 -6.45
CA ALA A 524 3.63 -28.68 -6.80
C ALA A 524 2.59 -29.80 -6.64
N ASP A 525 1.33 -29.44 -6.51
CA ASP A 525 0.23 -30.39 -6.57
C ASP A 525 0.05 -30.90 -8.00
N LEU A 526 -0.27 -32.19 -8.15
CA LEU A 526 -0.70 -32.73 -9.43
C LEU A 526 -2.08 -32.15 -9.75
N PRO A 527 -2.32 -31.67 -10.99
CA PRO A 527 -3.64 -31.25 -11.41
C PRO A 527 -4.64 -32.40 -11.22
N GLU A 528 -5.76 -32.13 -10.59
CA GLU A 528 -6.84 -33.12 -10.53
C GLU A 528 -7.41 -33.29 -11.94
N PRO A 529 -7.61 -34.54 -12.41
CA PRO A 529 -8.32 -34.76 -13.66
C PRO A 529 -9.71 -34.14 -13.54
N PRO A 530 -10.24 -33.53 -14.61
CA PRO A 530 -11.59 -32.98 -14.59
C PRO A 530 -12.57 -34.05 -14.13
N ALA A 531 -13.41 -33.71 -13.14
CA ALA A 531 -14.44 -34.61 -12.65
C ALA A 531 -15.25 -35.14 -13.82
N PRO A 532 -15.51 -36.48 -13.93
CA PRO A 532 -16.31 -37.01 -15.01
C PRO A 532 -17.64 -36.26 -15.04
N ALA A 533 -18.03 -35.79 -16.22
CA ALA A 533 -19.29 -35.13 -16.44
C ALA A 533 -20.43 -35.98 -15.83
N ALA A 534 -21.23 -35.41 -14.96
CA ALA A 534 -22.37 -36.11 -14.42
C ALA A 534 -23.21 -36.63 -15.57
N PRO A 535 -23.62 -37.92 -15.58
CA PRO A 535 -24.46 -38.46 -16.65
C PRO A 535 -25.69 -37.55 -16.79
N ALA A 536 -25.95 -37.14 -18.04
CA ALA A 536 -27.14 -36.37 -18.34
C ALA A 536 -28.36 -37.12 -17.78
N PRO A 537 -29.33 -36.44 -17.11
CA PRO A 537 -30.51 -37.08 -16.63
C PRO A 537 -31.21 -37.77 -17.82
N ASP A 538 -31.35 -39.06 -17.70
CA ASP A 538 -32.07 -39.87 -18.70
C ASP A 538 -33.54 -39.35 -18.74
N MET A 539 -33.83 -38.60 -19.78
CA MET A 539 -35.21 -38.20 -20.11
C MET A 539 -35.92 -39.42 -20.71
N GLY A 540 -36.03 -40.47 -19.87
CA GLY A 540 -36.80 -41.68 -20.18
C GLY A 540 -38.25 -41.36 -20.47
N GLY A 541 -38.66 -41.70 -21.66
CA GLY A 541 -39.86 -41.52 -22.39
C GLY A 541 -41.19 -41.36 -21.63
N MET A 542 -41.86 -40.32 -21.98
CA MET A 542 -43.33 -40.32 -22.00
C MET A 542 -43.79 -40.73 -23.40
N TYR A 543 -44.26 -41.94 -23.51
CA TYR A 543 -45.25 -42.34 -24.51
C TYR A 543 -46.57 -42.60 -23.76
#